data_36607c2b80a4db1ae6efc1a1787bd263
#
_entry.id   36607c2b80a4db1ae6efc1a1787bd263
#
_cell.length_a   1.000
_cell.length_b   1.000
_cell.length_c   1.000
_cell.angle_alpha   90.00
_cell.angle_beta   90.00
_cell.angle_gamma   90.00
#
_symmetry.space_group_name_H-M   'P 1'
#
loop_
_entity.id
_entity.type
_entity.pdbx_description
1 polymer ?
#
loop_
_entity_poly.entity_id
_entity_poly.type
_entity_poly.pdbx_seq_one_letter_code
_entity_poly.pdbx_strand_id
1 'polypeptide(L)'
;MISVHIPSDACLEPALCQESYGKAEMFFKKYFPEYADCDYICDSWMLSPYLKELLDENSRILKFQQEYEIRDVDPESRAYMQWIFRKEDADLAEVPQETSLQRRAKRWLEAGGKIGSACGVLKRQRKI
;
A
#
# COMPACT_ATOMS: atom_id res chain seq x y z
N MET A 1 -5.09 -17.25 4.92
CA MET A 1 -5.21 -15.84 4.48
C MET A 1 -4.43 -15.65 3.18
N ILE A 2 -4.93 -14.82 2.30
CA ILE A 2 -4.31 -14.55 1.01
C ILE A 2 -3.56 -13.23 1.10
N SER A 3 -2.27 -13.25 0.79
CA SER A 3 -1.42 -12.07 0.86
C SER A 3 -1.44 -11.32 -0.48
N VAL A 4 -1.71 -10.02 -0.43
CA VAL A 4 -1.68 -9.14 -1.61
C VAL A 4 -0.30 -8.50 -1.72
N HIS A 5 0.36 -8.73 -2.85
CA HIS A 5 1.66 -8.13 -3.15
C HIS A 5 1.50 -7.16 -4.32
N ILE A 6 2.13 -6.01 -4.19
CA ILE A 6 2.03 -4.94 -5.18
C ILE A 6 3.40 -4.76 -5.83
N PRO A 7 3.56 -5.11 -7.12
CA PRO A 7 4.82 -4.88 -7.81
C PRO A 7 5.09 -3.39 -8.02
N SER A 8 6.36 -3.04 -8.21
CA SER A 8 6.80 -1.64 -8.34
C SER A 8 6.20 -0.92 -9.54
N ASP A 9 5.83 -1.66 -10.57
CA ASP A 9 5.22 -1.14 -11.79
C ASP A 9 3.69 -1.23 -11.80
N ALA A 10 3.08 -1.55 -10.65
CA ALA A 10 1.63 -1.69 -10.57
C ALA A 10 0.91 -0.36 -10.81
N CYS A 11 -0.15 -0.42 -11.61
CA CYS A 11 -1.08 0.69 -11.75
C CYS A 11 -2.19 0.53 -10.70
N LEU A 12 -2.31 1.52 -9.82
CA LEU A 12 -3.30 1.49 -8.73
C LEU A 12 -4.62 2.17 -9.10
N GLU A 13 -4.94 2.22 -10.38
CA GLU A 13 -6.25 2.70 -10.81
C GLU A 13 -7.34 1.80 -10.21
N PRO A 14 -8.39 2.38 -9.55
CA PRO A 14 -9.37 1.58 -8.83
C PRO A 14 -10.06 0.50 -9.67
N ALA A 15 -10.38 0.80 -10.93
CA ALA A 15 -11.02 -0.18 -11.82
C ALA A 15 -10.12 -1.40 -12.08
N LEU A 16 -8.81 -1.17 -12.25
CA LEU A 16 -7.84 -2.24 -12.48
C LEU A 16 -7.60 -3.07 -11.21
N CYS A 17 -7.62 -2.42 -10.05
CA CYS A 17 -7.52 -3.12 -8.77
C CYS A 17 -8.72 -4.05 -8.57
N GLN A 18 -9.93 -3.57 -8.84
CA GLN A 18 -11.15 -4.36 -8.72
C GLN A 18 -11.14 -5.56 -9.69
N GLU A 19 -10.68 -5.34 -10.91
CA GLU A 19 -10.53 -6.42 -11.90
C GLU A 19 -9.55 -7.48 -11.40
N SER A 20 -8.43 -7.07 -10.85
CA SER A 20 -7.42 -7.97 -10.31
C SER A 20 -7.97 -8.81 -9.14
N TYR A 21 -8.70 -8.19 -8.23
CA TYR A 21 -9.34 -8.90 -7.12
C TYR A 21 -10.37 -9.90 -7.60
N GLY A 22 -11.17 -9.52 -8.61
CA GLY A 22 -12.16 -10.43 -9.21
C GLY A 22 -11.51 -11.65 -9.85
N LYS A 23 -10.41 -11.45 -10.57
CA LYS A 23 -9.65 -12.55 -11.17
C LYS A 23 -9.06 -13.46 -10.10
N ALA A 24 -8.56 -12.91 -9.01
CA ALA A 24 -8.04 -13.70 -7.90
C ALA A 24 -9.14 -14.56 -7.25
N GLU A 25 -10.30 -13.98 -7.01
CA GLU A 25 -11.43 -14.71 -6.46
C GLU A 25 -11.84 -15.89 -7.34
N MET A 26 -11.92 -15.68 -8.64
CA MET A 26 -12.24 -16.74 -9.60
C MET A 26 -11.17 -17.83 -9.61
N PHE A 27 -9.90 -17.43 -9.57
CA PHE A 27 -8.77 -18.35 -9.55
C PHE A 27 -8.81 -19.26 -8.32
N PHE A 28 -8.97 -18.70 -7.12
CA PHE A 28 -9.00 -19.48 -5.90
C PHE A 28 -10.25 -20.36 -5.82
N LYS A 29 -11.38 -19.86 -6.27
CA LYS A 29 -12.63 -20.63 -6.31
C LYS A 29 -12.51 -21.87 -7.20
N LYS A 30 -11.76 -21.73 -8.30
CA LYS A 30 -11.57 -22.81 -9.28
C LYS A 30 -10.52 -23.83 -8.84
N TYR A 31 -9.38 -23.35 -8.38
CA TYR A 31 -8.20 -24.20 -8.14
C TYR A 31 -7.95 -24.50 -6.67
N PHE A 32 -8.36 -23.63 -5.77
CA PHE A 32 -8.15 -23.76 -4.33
C PHE A 32 -9.41 -23.35 -3.57
N PRO A 33 -10.51 -24.11 -3.72
CA PRO A 33 -11.80 -23.71 -3.13
C PRO A 33 -11.76 -23.54 -1.61
N GLU A 34 -10.83 -24.18 -0.91
CA GLU A 34 -10.63 -24.01 0.52
C GLU A 34 -10.19 -22.59 0.91
N TYR A 35 -9.66 -21.82 -0.05
CA TYR A 35 -9.23 -20.43 0.17
C TYR A 35 -10.22 -19.40 -0.39
N ALA A 36 -11.33 -19.85 -1.00
CA ALA A 36 -12.26 -18.96 -1.70
C ALA A 36 -12.89 -17.89 -0.78
N ASP A 37 -13.08 -18.23 0.49
CA ASP A 37 -13.68 -17.34 1.49
C ASP A 37 -12.66 -16.69 2.42
N CYS A 38 -11.37 -16.88 2.16
CA CYS A 38 -10.31 -16.27 2.98
C CYS A 38 -10.24 -14.77 2.78
N ASP A 39 -9.85 -14.05 3.84
CA ASP A 39 -9.58 -12.63 3.74
C ASP A 39 -8.29 -12.37 2.96
N TYR A 40 -8.29 -11.27 2.21
CA TYR A 40 -7.10 -10.77 1.54
C TYR A 40 -6.44 -9.74 2.44
N ILE A 41 -5.16 -9.96 2.72
CA ILE A 41 -4.36 -9.11 3.62
C ILE A 41 -3.23 -8.48 2.83
N CYS A 42 -3.02 -7.18 3.06
CA CYS A 42 -1.88 -6.45 2.51
C CYS A 42 -1.09 -5.82 3.66
N ASP A 43 0.21 -6.08 3.69
CA ASP A 43 1.14 -5.41 4.59
C ASP A 43 2.06 -4.57 3.73
N SER A 44 1.90 -3.25 3.77
CA SER A 44 2.59 -2.36 2.86
C SER A 44 2.72 -0.95 3.43
N TRP A 45 3.79 -0.25 3.03
CA TRP A 45 3.93 1.18 3.31
C TRP A 45 2.78 1.99 2.67
N MET A 46 2.21 1.50 1.57
CA MET A 46 1.09 2.17 0.89
C MET A 46 -0.18 2.25 1.72
N LEU A 47 -0.31 1.42 2.76
CA LEU A 47 -1.43 1.46 3.68
C LEU A 47 -1.19 2.36 4.88
N SER A 48 -0.01 2.98 4.98
CA SER A 48 0.32 3.86 6.10
C SER A 48 -0.64 5.05 6.15
N PRO A 49 -1.28 5.32 7.30
CA PRO A 49 -2.17 6.47 7.45
C PRO A 49 -1.43 7.82 7.40
N TYR A 50 -0.12 7.82 7.60
CA TYR A 50 0.69 9.04 7.52
C TYR A 50 0.80 9.59 6.09
N LEU A 51 0.53 8.77 5.07
CA LEU A 51 0.59 9.20 3.67
C LEU A 51 -0.43 10.28 3.33
N LYS A 52 -1.48 10.44 4.12
CA LYS A 52 -2.46 11.53 3.93
C LYS A 52 -1.83 12.90 4.03
N GLU A 53 -0.74 13.02 4.79
CA GLU A 53 0.00 14.28 4.96
C GLU A 53 0.91 14.57 3.76
N LEU A 54 1.20 13.57 2.94
CA LEU A 54 2.15 13.66 1.84
C LEU A 54 1.51 13.68 0.46
N LEU A 55 0.28 13.17 0.33
CA LEU A 55 -0.36 12.93 -0.94
C LEU A 55 -1.64 13.75 -1.06
N ASP A 56 -1.96 14.14 -2.29
CA ASP A 56 -3.22 14.83 -2.60
C ASP A 56 -4.41 13.86 -2.46
N GLU A 57 -5.60 14.43 -2.19
CA GLU A 57 -6.84 13.66 -2.02
C GLU A 57 -7.16 12.74 -3.20
N ASN A 58 -6.74 13.12 -4.39
CA ASN A 58 -6.98 12.36 -5.61
C ASN A 58 -5.90 11.32 -5.91
N SER A 59 -4.92 11.13 -5.00
CA SER A 59 -3.87 10.15 -5.17
C SER A 59 -4.43 8.73 -5.31
N ARG A 60 -3.91 7.97 -6.27
CA ARG A 60 -4.27 6.57 -6.44
C ARG A 60 -3.92 5.73 -5.22
N ILE A 61 -2.83 6.08 -4.54
CA ILE A 61 -2.42 5.39 -3.30
C ILE A 61 -3.47 5.58 -2.21
N LEU A 62 -3.98 6.80 -2.04
CA LEU A 62 -5.03 7.05 -1.04
C LEU A 62 -6.35 6.35 -1.40
N LYS A 63 -6.69 6.30 -2.67
CA LYS A 63 -7.85 5.53 -3.14
C LYS A 63 -7.68 4.03 -2.90
N PHE A 64 -6.47 3.53 -3.12
CA PHE A 64 -6.11 2.14 -2.81
C PHE A 64 -6.28 1.85 -1.32
N GLN A 65 -5.82 2.74 -0.44
CA GLN A 65 -5.99 2.58 1.01
C GLN A 65 -7.46 2.44 1.43
N GLN A 66 -8.36 3.16 0.77
CA GLN A 66 -9.78 3.15 1.11
C GLN A 66 -10.43 1.79 0.88
N GLU A 67 -9.83 0.93 0.08
CA GLU A 67 -10.31 -0.43 -0.16
C GLU A 67 -9.98 -1.39 0.99
N TYR A 68 -9.17 -0.95 1.94
CA TYR A 68 -8.69 -1.78 3.05
C TYR A 68 -9.14 -1.24 4.39
N GLU A 69 -9.43 -2.16 5.31
CA GLU A 69 -9.59 -1.86 6.72
C GLU A 69 -8.23 -2.01 7.38
N ILE A 70 -7.66 -0.89 7.83
CA ILE A 70 -6.33 -0.88 8.46
C ILE A 70 -6.45 -1.48 9.87
N ARG A 71 -5.63 -2.49 10.14
CA ARG A 71 -5.64 -3.23 11.42
C ARG A 71 -4.48 -2.85 12.32
N ASP A 72 -3.27 -2.86 11.77
CA ASP A 72 -2.04 -2.60 12.51
C ASP A 72 -1.20 -1.58 11.77
N VAL A 73 -0.58 -0.66 12.51
CA VAL A 73 0.32 0.35 11.96
C VAL A 73 1.68 0.20 12.63
N ASP A 74 2.74 0.12 11.82
CA ASP A 74 4.12 0.13 12.30
C ASP A 74 4.79 1.43 11.85
N PRO A 75 4.82 2.47 12.69
CA PRO A 75 5.41 3.77 12.30
C PRO A 75 6.92 3.72 12.15
N GLU A 76 7.57 2.72 12.70
CA GLU A 76 9.04 2.58 12.65
C GLU A 76 9.53 1.78 11.45
N SER A 77 8.64 1.17 10.68
CA SER A 77 9.03 0.42 9.47
C SER A 77 9.65 1.35 8.43
N ARG A 78 10.73 0.90 7.83
CA ARG A 78 11.44 1.63 6.76
C ARG A 78 11.22 1.00 5.38
N ALA A 79 10.21 0.17 5.23
CA ALA A 79 9.89 -0.49 3.96
C ALA A 79 9.67 0.51 2.81
N TYR A 80 9.16 1.71 3.12
CA TYR A 80 8.95 2.78 2.15
C TYR A 80 10.24 3.27 1.49
N MET A 81 11.39 3.11 2.13
CA MET A 81 12.67 3.64 1.63
C MET A 81 12.99 3.12 0.23
N GLN A 82 12.86 1.83 0.01
CA GLN A 82 13.10 1.21 -1.28
C GLN A 82 12.10 1.70 -2.35
N TRP A 83 10.86 1.88 -1.97
CA TRP A 83 9.78 2.24 -2.89
C TRP A 83 9.77 3.72 -3.25
N ILE A 84 9.94 4.60 -2.25
CA ILE A 84 9.90 6.04 -2.48
C ILE A 84 11.25 6.53 -3.01
N PHE A 85 12.35 6.15 -2.36
CA PHE A 85 13.69 6.66 -2.65
C PHE A 85 14.53 5.69 -3.47
N ARG A 86 14.07 4.48 -3.70
CA ARG A 86 14.76 3.41 -4.43
C ARG A 86 16.10 3.01 -3.81
N LYS A 87 16.24 3.23 -2.51
CA LYS A 87 17.40 2.85 -1.70
C LYS A 87 16.91 2.22 -0.40
N GLU A 88 17.41 1.02 -0.09
CA GLU A 88 16.96 0.28 1.08
C GLU A 88 17.36 0.92 2.40
N ASP A 89 18.56 1.48 2.46
CA ASP A 89 19.09 2.04 3.70
C ASP A 89 19.99 3.23 3.38
N ALA A 90 19.41 4.41 3.36
CA ALA A 90 20.12 5.64 3.08
C ALA A 90 19.81 6.70 4.13
N ASP A 91 20.78 7.59 4.37
CA ASP A 91 20.55 8.76 5.20
C ASP A 91 19.65 9.77 4.47
N LEU A 92 18.82 10.47 5.22
CA LEU A 92 17.91 11.48 4.65
C LEU A 92 18.63 12.56 3.84
N ALA A 93 19.87 12.87 4.20
CA ALA A 93 20.68 13.86 3.47
C ALA A 93 21.04 13.39 2.05
N GLU A 94 21.05 12.08 1.81
CA GLU A 94 21.52 11.46 0.57
C GLU A 94 20.40 10.94 -0.32
N VAL A 95 19.13 10.96 0.14
CA VAL A 95 18.02 10.44 -0.65
C VAL A 95 17.74 11.30 -1.88
N PRO A 96 17.34 10.68 -3.00
CA PRO A 96 17.00 11.46 -4.19
C PRO A 96 15.77 12.33 -4.01
N GLN A 97 15.73 13.45 -4.72
CA GLN A 97 14.65 14.43 -4.66
C GLN A 97 14.09 14.71 -6.07
N GLU A 98 14.05 13.68 -6.90
CA GLU A 98 13.65 13.81 -8.31
C GLU A 98 12.14 13.92 -8.50
N THR A 99 11.36 13.22 -7.65
CA THR A 99 9.90 13.25 -7.74
C THR A 99 9.31 14.13 -6.65
N SER A 100 8.06 14.57 -6.85
CA SER A 100 7.36 15.36 -5.84
C SER A 100 7.15 14.57 -4.54
N LEU A 101 6.87 13.28 -4.66
CA LEU A 101 6.73 12.41 -3.48
C LEU A 101 8.05 12.31 -2.71
N GLN A 102 9.17 12.12 -3.41
CA GLN A 102 10.47 12.08 -2.78
C GLN A 102 10.77 13.36 -2.00
N ARG A 103 10.52 14.53 -2.58
CA ARG A 103 10.73 15.82 -1.94
C ARG A 103 9.84 16.01 -0.72
N ARG A 104 8.56 15.67 -0.84
CA ARG A 104 7.60 15.77 0.27
C ARG A 104 7.93 14.80 1.40
N ALA A 105 8.28 13.57 1.07
CA ALA A 105 8.64 12.56 2.05
C ALA A 105 9.91 12.95 2.81
N LYS A 106 10.93 13.42 2.10
CA LYS A 106 12.17 13.90 2.74
C LYS A 106 11.88 15.00 3.74
N ARG A 107 11.11 16.01 3.32
CA ARG A 107 10.74 17.16 4.16
C ARG A 107 9.97 16.72 5.41
N TRP A 108 9.02 15.81 5.24
CA TRP A 108 8.22 15.25 6.32
C TRP A 108 9.08 14.50 7.34
N LEU A 109 9.99 13.65 6.86
CA LEU A 109 10.88 12.86 7.72
C LEU A 109 11.90 13.75 8.45
N GLU A 110 12.44 14.78 7.79
CA GLU A 110 13.36 15.73 8.40
C GLU A 110 12.69 16.55 9.51
N ALA A 111 11.39 16.79 9.39
CA ALA A 111 10.59 17.47 10.40
C ALA A 111 10.20 16.58 11.58
N GLY A 112 10.63 15.32 11.58
CA GLY A 112 10.31 14.36 12.64
C GLY A 112 9.06 13.52 12.36
N GLY A 113 8.49 13.62 11.16
CA GLY A 113 7.33 12.83 10.76
C GLY A 113 7.67 11.36 10.55
N LYS A 114 6.67 10.52 10.58
CA LYS A 114 6.78 9.08 10.35
C LYS A 114 6.04 8.70 9.06
N ILE A 115 6.49 7.69 8.37
CA ILE A 115 5.76 7.05 7.27
C ILE A 115 5.38 5.64 7.68
N GLY A 116 6.36 4.77 7.92
CA GLY A 116 6.10 3.42 8.38
C GLY A 116 5.40 2.55 7.36
N SER A 117 4.70 1.55 7.87
CA SER A 117 3.85 0.66 7.08
C SER A 117 2.62 0.29 7.87
N ALA A 118 1.67 -0.38 7.22
CA ALA A 118 0.46 -0.84 7.88
C ALA A 118 -0.02 -2.15 7.26
N CYS A 119 -0.73 -2.93 8.06
CA CYS A 119 -1.40 -4.13 7.63
C CYS A 119 -2.90 -3.88 7.56
N GLY A 120 -3.52 -4.25 6.46
CA GLY A 120 -4.96 -4.06 6.27
C GLY A 120 -5.62 -5.27 5.66
N VAL A 121 -6.93 -5.36 5.85
CA VAL A 121 -7.77 -6.40 5.26
C VAL A 121 -8.65 -5.78 4.19
N LEU A 122 -8.67 -6.38 3.00
CA LEU A 122 -9.48 -5.90 1.89
C LEU A 122 -10.97 -5.95 2.24
N LYS A 123 -11.63 -4.82 2.09
CA LYS A 123 -13.08 -4.73 2.27
C LYS A 123 -13.76 -5.40 1.09
N ARG A 124 -14.54 -6.44 1.36
CA ARG A 124 -15.28 -7.13 0.33
C ARG A 124 -16.74 -6.72 0.37
N GLN A 125 -17.31 -6.46 -0.81
CA GLN A 125 -18.76 -6.42 -0.92
C GLN A 125 -19.26 -7.86 -0.90
N ARG A 126 -19.84 -8.25 0.22
CA ARG A 126 -20.52 -9.54 0.29
C ARG A 126 -21.87 -9.38 -0.39
N LYS A 127 -22.06 -10.11 -1.47
CA LYS A 127 -23.39 -10.28 -2.05
C LYS A 127 -24.19 -11.16 -1.11
N ILE A 128 -25.19 -10.57 -0.52
CA ILE A 128 -26.14 -11.30 0.30
C ILE A 128 -27.15 -11.99 -0.62
#